data_65274a0b11e55401bc4f9f4973611e81
#
_entry.id   65274a0b11e55401bc4f9f4973611e81
#
_cell.length_a   1.000
_cell.length_b   1.000
_cell.length_c   1.000
_cell.angle_alpha   90.00
_cell.angle_beta   90.00
_cell.angle_gamma   90.00
#
_symmetry.space_group_name_H-M   'P 1'
#
loop_
_entity.id
_entity.type
_entity.pdbx_description
1 polymer ?
#
loop_
_entity_poly.entity_id
_entity_poly.type
_entity_poly.pdbx_seq_one_letter_code
_entity_poly.pdbx_strand_id
1 'polypeptide(L)'
;MEYLNNAASGNPLPTGSGTVNKILCCECGVPIEPNATNMCVPCLRSHVDITENIPKQAVIFFCRNCERYLNPPNEWVACGLESKELLSLCLKRLSGLKQVKLVDAGFVWTEPHSKRIKVKLTVHGEVMNDVVLQQVFVVEFTVNNQMCDDCHRTEAKDFWRCMVQVRQKAVNRKTLFYLEQMILKHRAHENTLGIKPTAGGLDFFYATDAHARKMVDFLQAVLPVKVTNSKKLISHDIHSNSYNYKYSYAVDIVPVSKGSLVCLSKRLAQQMGHIAPVCLVTKVANSIHLIDPQTAQLAEVQNMAFWKNPFEAICNPKQMIEFVVMDVEFRDQKAFPGQGPVSMRHTLADVWVVKASELGLDDSTVHVRSHLGNLLKPGDTVLGYDLRDANVNNGDFEKLSADTIPNVLLVKKSYDKTVRKQNRNWKLKHLAEDVALDTDIENDYNEFLEDLEEDPELRQNVNIFKDSKRQQMPVDTNDMDDPSVPRITLEEMLDDLVLDDAEMGDG
;
A
#
# COMPACT_ATOMS: atom_id res chain seq x y z
N MET A 1 -15.18 -43.88 8.47
CA MET A 1 -16.01 -43.82 9.67
C MET A 1 -16.91 -42.63 9.48
N GLU A 2 -18.18 -42.62 9.54
CA GLU A 2 -19.24 -43.50 9.97
C GLU A 2 -20.53 -43.11 9.29
N TYR A 3 -21.26 -44.05 8.92
CA TYR A 3 -22.65 -44.17 8.56
C TYR A 3 -23.60 -43.31 9.40
N LEU A 4 -24.62 -42.73 8.78
CA LEU A 4 -25.90 -42.56 9.40
C LEU A 4 -27.03 -43.05 8.46
N ASN A 5 -27.50 -44.23 8.78
CA ASN A 5 -28.80 -44.79 8.39
C ASN A 5 -29.94 -43.95 8.97
N ASN A 6 -30.89 -43.58 8.17
CA ASN A 6 -32.24 -43.33 8.63
C ASN A 6 -33.22 -44.13 7.78
N ALA A 7 -33.71 -45.18 8.40
CA ALA A 7 -34.80 -45.98 7.91
C ALA A 7 -36.11 -45.19 8.10
N ALA A 8 -36.83 -44.98 7.04
CA ALA A 8 -38.27 -44.69 7.10
C ALA A 8 -39.01 -45.87 6.53
N SER A 9 -39.81 -46.49 7.41
CA SER A 9 -40.74 -47.58 7.16
C SER A 9 -41.83 -47.18 6.15
N GLY A 10 -41.80 -47.75 4.98
CA GLY A 10 -42.91 -47.73 4.02
C GLY A 10 -43.12 -49.15 3.49
N ASN A 11 -44.30 -49.68 3.68
CA ASN A 11 -44.74 -51.03 3.25
C ASN A 11 -44.33 -51.34 1.80
N PRO A 12 -43.78 -52.54 1.52
CA PRO A 12 -43.52 -52.95 0.15
C PRO A 12 -44.83 -53.43 -0.50
N LEU A 13 -45.26 -52.72 -1.54
CA LEU A 13 -46.11 -53.28 -2.58
C LEU A 13 -45.35 -54.44 -3.26
N PRO A 14 -45.97 -55.56 -3.59
CA PRO A 14 -45.32 -56.65 -4.28
C PRO A 14 -45.03 -56.26 -5.72
N THR A 15 -43.82 -55.85 -6.00
CA THR A 15 -43.28 -55.76 -7.34
C THR A 15 -43.00 -57.14 -7.82
N GLY A 16 -43.74 -57.62 -8.82
CA GLY A 16 -43.51 -58.87 -9.48
C GLY A 16 -42.06 -58.97 -9.94
N SER A 17 -41.41 -60.05 -9.57
CA SER A 17 -40.10 -60.49 -10.07
C SER A 17 -40.22 -60.74 -11.57
N GLY A 18 -40.13 -59.70 -12.40
CA GLY A 18 -39.85 -59.87 -13.79
C GLY A 18 -38.46 -60.45 -13.89
N THR A 19 -38.37 -61.72 -14.17
CA THR A 19 -37.12 -62.38 -14.60
C THR A 19 -36.63 -61.66 -15.81
N VAL A 20 -35.68 -60.72 -15.64
CA VAL A 20 -34.97 -60.11 -16.77
C VAL A 20 -34.29 -61.25 -17.49
N ASN A 21 -34.78 -61.58 -18.70
CA ASN A 21 -34.20 -62.63 -19.53
C ASN A 21 -32.76 -62.27 -19.82
N LYS A 22 -31.81 -63.01 -19.16
CA LYS A 22 -30.39 -62.84 -19.44
C LYS A 22 -30.07 -63.42 -20.81
N ILE A 23 -29.39 -62.64 -21.61
CA ILE A 23 -28.84 -63.05 -22.89
C ILE A 23 -27.40 -63.45 -22.76
N LEU A 24 -26.84 -64.30 -23.63
CA LEU A 24 -25.44 -64.63 -23.62
C LEU A 24 -24.65 -63.58 -24.42
N CYS A 25 -23.52 -63.18 -23.88
CA CYS A 25 -22.56 -62.32 -24.62
C CYS A 25 -22.16 -62.99 -25.94
N CYS A 26 -22.24 -62.28 -27.05
CA CYS A 26 -21.93 -62.82 -28.37
C CYS A 26 -20.45 -63.29 -28.54
N GLU A 27 -19.58 -62.80 -27.68
CA GLU A 27 -18.13 -63.06 -27.76
C GLU A 27 -17.61 -64.07 -26.73
N CYS A 28 -17.93 -63.87 -25.46
CA CYS A 28 -17.42 -64.72 -24.38
C CYS A 28 -18.47 -65.68 -23.76
N GLY A 29 -19.74 -65.60 -24.17
CA GLY A 29 -20.81 -66.46 -23.66
C GLY A 29 -21.29 -66.23 -22.23
N VAL A 30 -20.84 -65.19 -21.56
CA VAL A 30 -21.27 -64.85 -20.20
C VAL A 30 -22.69 -64.29 -20.23
N PRO A 31 -23.59 -64.72 -19.32
CA PRO A 31 -24.97 -64.23 -19.24
C PRO A 31 -24.95 -62.76 -18.77
N ILE A 32 -25.50 -61.88 -19.59
CA ILE A 32 -25.62 -60.42 -19.38
C ILE A 32 -27.09 -59.97 -19.44
N GLU A 33 -27.36 -58.81 -18.87
CA GLU A 33 -28.63 -58.13 -19.15
C GLU A 33 -28.65 -57.62 -20.58
N PRO A 34 -29.81 -57.70 -21.24
CA PRO A 34 -29.92 -57.30 -22.66
C PRO A 34 -29.50 -55.83 -22.81
N ASN A 35 -28.45 -55.61 -23.60
CA ASN A 35 -27.97 -54.29 -23.98
C ASN A 35 -27.96 -54.18 -25.51
N ALA A 36 -27.92 -52.97 -26.05
CA ALA A 36 -28.06 -52.73 -27.51
C ALA A 36 -26.94 -53.37 -28.33
N THR A 37 -25.82 -53.74 -27.73
CA THR A 37 -24.66 -54.36 -28.40
C THR A 37 -24.59 -55.87 -28.19
N ASN A 38 -25.37 -56.47 -27.30
CA ASN A 38 -25.33 -57.90 -26.92
C ASN A 38 -23.95 -58.37 -26.46
N MET A 39 -23.11 -57.47 -25.97
CA MET A 39 -21.73 -57.71 -25.49
C MET A 39 -21.57 -57.36 -24.01
N CYS A 40 -20.79 -58.13 -23.29
CA CYS A 40 -20.46 -57.81 -21.90
C CYS A 40 -19.46 -56.63 -21.84
N VAL A 41 -19.44 -55.92 -20.69
CA VAL A 41 -18.58 -54.76 -20.49
C VAL A 41 -17.08 -55.07 -20.69
N PRO A 42 -16.54 -56.22 -20.25
CA PRO A 42 -15.14 -56.60 -20.53
C PRO A 42 -14.84 -56.72 -22.02
N CYS A 43 -15.71 -57.40 -22.80
CA CYS A 43 -15.55 -57.55 -24.24
C CYS A 43 -15.67 -56.22 -24.97
N LEU A 44 -16.61 -55.34 -24.53
CA LEU A 44 -16.77 -54.02 -25.09
C LEU A 44 -15.52 -53.14 -24.86
N ARG A 45 -14.87 -53.30 -23.72
CA ARG A 45 -13.60 -52.62 -23.41
C ARG A 45 -12.42 -53.12 -24.20
N SER A 46 -12.44 -54.38 -24.65
CA SER A 46 -11.36 -54.93 -25.51
C SER A 46 -11.44 -54.40 -26.93
N HIS A 47 -12.66 -54.03 -27.39
CA HIS A 47 -12.86 -53.51 -28.76
C HIS A 47 -12.76 -52.00 -28.86
N VAL A 48 -13.17 -51.26 -27.79
CA VAL A 48 -13.20 -49.80 -27.83
C VAL A 48 -12.54 -49.21 -26.59
N ASP A 49 -11.45 -48.50 -26.82
CA ASP A 49 -10.78 -47.72 -25.79
C ASP A 49 -11.19 -46.24 -25.93
N ILE A 50 -12.02 -45.75 -25.06
CA ILE A 50 -12.49 -44.36 -25.03
C ILE A 50 -11.33 -43.40 -24.74
N THR A 51 -10.23 -43.91 -24.16
CA THR A 51 -9.10 -43.07 -23.72
C THR A 51 -7.98 -43.01 -24.77
N GLU A 52 -8.15 -43.59 -25.96
CA GLU A 52 -7.12 -43.64 -27.01
C GLU A 52 -6.62 -42.26 -27.44
N ASN A 53 -7.55 -41.29 -27.52
CA ASN A 53 -7.24 -39.92 -27.93
C ASN A 53 -6.73 -39.03 -26.79
N ILE A 54 -6.61 -39.57 -25.55
CA ILE A 54 -6.16 -38.82 -24.39
C ILE A 54 -4.73 -39.24 -24.04
N PRO A 55 -3.75 -38.32 -24.05
CA PRO A 55 -2.39 -38.64 -23.71
C PRO A 55 -2.28 -39.07 -22.24
N LYS A 56 -1.66 -40.23 -21.99
CA LYS A 56 -1.42 -40.74 -20.62
C LYS A 56 -0.24 -40.03 -19.91
N GLN A 57 0.55 -39.25 -20.66
CA GLN A 57 1.65 -38.45 -20.16
C GLN A 57 1.53 -37.02 -20.71
N ALA A 58 1.76 -36.03 -19.87
CA ALA A 58 1.77 -34.62 -20.26
C ALA A 58 2.85 -33.86 -19.51
N VAL A 59 3.19 -32.65 -19.96
CA VAL A 59 4.22 -31.80 -19.34
C VAL A 59 3.57 -30.54 -18.85
N ILE A 60 3.91 -30.15 -17.62
CA ILE A 60 3.53 -28.89 -17.00
C ILE A 60 4.80 -28.10 -16.69
N PHE A 61 4.75 -26.79 -16.88
CA PHE A 61 5.88 -25.91 -16.60
C PHE A 61 5.68 -25.20 -15.27
N PHE A 62 6.75 -25.14 -14.46
CA PHE A 62 6.77 -24.55 -13.13
C PHE A 62 7.95 -23.58 -13.01
N CYS A 63 7.69 -22.37 -12.51
CA CYS A 63 8.72 -21.38 -12.23
C CYS A 63 9.19 -21.49 -10.79
N ARG A 64 10.48 -21.76 -10.57
CA ARG A 64 11.06 -21.93 -9.23
C ARG A 64 11.11 -20.63 -8.42
N ASN A 65 11.26 -19.47 -9.06
CA ASN A 65 11.48 -18.21 -8.37
C ASN A 65 10.20 -17.60 -7.80
N CYS A 66 9.07 -17.78 -8.49
CA CYS A 66 7.78 -17.25 -8.06
C CYS A 66 6.73 -18.32 -7.77
N GLU A 67 7.11 -19.63 -7.84
CA GLU A 67 6.26 -20.79 -7.53
C GLU A 67 4.93 -20.84 -8.30
N ARG A 68 4.93 -20.34 -9.54
CA ARG A 68 3.76 -20.31 -10.42
C ARG A 68 3.84 -21.40 -11.48
N TYR A 69 2.66 -21.93 -11.89
CA TYR A 69 2.50 -22.86 -12.99
C TYR A 69 2.02 -22.15 -14.24
N LEU A 70 2.46 -22.61 -15.40
CA LEU A 70 2.05 -22.07 -16.71
C LEU A 70 0.68 -22.62 -17.12
N ASN A 71 -0.33 -21.74 -17.15
CA ASN A 71 -1.64 -22.00 -17.73
C ASN A 71 -1.63 -21.57 -19.20
N PRO A 72 -1.96 -22.46 -20.16
CA PRO A 72 -2.02 -22.06 -21.56
C PRO A 72 -3.05 -20.92 -21.81
N PRO A 73 -2.77 -19.90 -22.67
CA PRO A 73 -1.63 -19.85 -23.57
C PRO A 73 -0.32 -19.32 -22.95
N ASN A 74 -0.30 -18.36 -22.02
CA ASN A 74 0.92 -17.76 -21.47
C ASN A 74 0.70 -17.11 -20.09
N GLU A 75 -0.29 -17.55 -19.37
CA GLU A 75 -0.62 -17.03 -18.06
C GLU A 75 0.09 -17.84 -16.97
N TRP A 76 0.74 -17.15 -16.01
CA TRP A 76 1.38 -17.80 -14.88
C TRP A 76 0.52 -17.64 -13.63
N VAL A 77 0.03 -18.76 -13.09
CA VAL A 77 -0.88 -18.80 -11.94
C VAL A 77 -0.19 -19.46 -10.76
N ALA A 78 -0.31 -18.86 -9.59
CA ALA A 78 0.13 -19.46 -8.34
C ALA A 78 -0.91 -20.50 -7.91
N CYS A 79 -0.48 -21.76 -7.77
CA CYS A 79 -1.33 -22.87 -7.38
C CYS A 79 -0.59 -23.70 -6.34
N GLY A 80 -1.27 -24.05 -5.23
CA GLY A 80 -0.76 -25.02 -4.27
C GLY A 80 -0.76 -26.43 -4.82
N LEU A 81 0.04 -27.33 -4.24
CA LEU A 81 -0.03 -28.76 -4.52
C LEU A 81 -1.43 -29.28 -4.18
N GLU A 82 -1.99 -30.11 -5.04
CA GLU A 82 -3.33 -30.73 -4.89
C GLU A 82 -4.50 -29.74 -4.86
N SER A 83 -4.29 -28.47 -5.23
CA SER A 83 -5.36 -27.47 -5.30
C SER A 83 -6.30 -27.70 -6.48
N LYS A 84 -7.54 -27.20 -6.36
CA LYS A 84 -8.54 -27.23 -7.44
C LYS A 84 -8.06 -26.49 -8.69
N GLU A 85 -7.30 -25.42 -8.50
CA GLU A 85 -6.72 -24.61 -9.58
C GLU A 85 -5.68 -25.40 -10.36
N LEU A 86 -4.79 -26.13 -9.68
CA LEU A 86 -3.82 -27.01 -10.31
C LEU A 86 -4.52 -28.15 -11.09
N LEU A 87 -5.61 -28.69 -10.55
CA LEU A 87 -6.41 -29.70 -11.23
C LEU A 87 -7.00 -29.13 -12.52
N SER A 88 -7.58 -27.93 -12.49
CA SER A 88 -8.13 -27.27 -13.67
C SER A 88 -7.07 -27.02 -14.75
N LEU A 89 -5.87 -26.65 -14.34
CA LEU A 89 -4.71 -26.46 -15.21
C LEU A 89 -4.28 -27.78 -15.87
N CYS A 90 -4.21 -28.87 -15.10
CA CYS A 90 -3.93 -30.21 -15.61
C CYS A 90 -4.96 -30.64 -16.66
N LEU A 91 -6.24 -30.43 -16.40
CA LEU A 91 -7.33 -30.79 -17.31
C LEU A 91 -7.29 -29.96 -18.61
N LYS A 92 -7.01 -28.68 -18.54
CA LYS A 92 -6.84 -27.81 -19.73
C LYS A 92 -5.68 -28.24 -20.63
N ARG A 93 -4.66 -28.88 -20.07
CA ARG A 93 -3.47 -29.34 -20.81
C ARG A 93 -3.72 -30.63 -21.59
N LEU A 94 -4.76 -31.38 -21.24
CA LEU A 94 -5.09 -32.63 -21.91
C LEU A 94 -5.91 -32.39 -23.19
N SER A 95 -5.31 -32.74 -24.31
CA SER A 95 -6.04 -32.84 -25.58
C SER A 95 -6.97 -34.06 -25.57
N GLY A 96 -8.07 -34.00 -26.29
CA GLY A 96 -9.02 -35.12 -26.40
C GLY A 96 -10.10 -35.19 -25.29
N LEU A 97 -9.91 -34.51 -24.18
CA LEU A 97 -10.90 -34.52 -23.10
C LEU A 97 -12.28 -33.92 -23.51
N LYS A 98 -12.31 -33.10 -24.54
CA LYS A 98 -13.55 -32.52 -25.10
C LYS A 98 -14.47 -33.53 -25.79
N GLN A 99 -13.92 -34.69 -26.18
CA GLN A 99 -14.64 -35.75 -26.89
C GLN A 99 -15.37 -36.69 -25.92
N VAL A 100 -15.02 -36.69 -24.66
CA VAL A 100 -15.57 -37.54 -23.60
C VAL A 100 -16.14 -36.70 -22.49
N LYS A 101 -17.12 -37.25 -21.76
CA LYS A 101 -17.72 -36.57 -20.61
C LYS A 101 -16.90 -36.90 -19.34
N LEU A 102 -16.26 -35.91 -18.76
CA LEU A 102 -15.57 -36.05 -17.47
C LEU A 102 -16.60 -36.18 -16.34
N VAL A 103 -16.48 -37.23 -15.52
CA VAL A 103 -17.34 -37.47 -14.37
C VAL A 103 -16.66 -37.08 -13.08
N ASP A 104 -15.41 -37.54 -12.92
CA ASP A 104 -14.64 -37.30 -11.73
C ASP A 104 -13.16 -37.14 -12.04
N ALA A 105 -12.46 -36.29 -11.27
CA ALA A 105 -11.05 -36.05 -11.39
C ALA A 105 -10.44 -35.82 -10.00
N GLY A 106 -9.40 -36.56 -9.65
CA GLY A 106 -8.73 -36.43 -8.36
C GLY A 106 -7.25 -36.67 -8.46
N PHE A 107 -6.48 -36.06 -7.56
CA PHE A 107 -5.05 -36.33 -7.46
C PHE A 107 -4.80 -37.68 -6.84
N VAL A 108 -3.76 -38.36 -7.31
CA VAL A 108 -3.15 -39.52 -6.66
C VAL A 108 -1.87 -39.03 -6.02
N TRP A 109 -1.75 -39.22 -4.72
CA TRP A 109 -0.58 -38.73 -3.98
C TRP A 109 0.72 -39.23 -4.60
N THR A 110 1.65 -38.30 -4.77
CA THR A 110 3.01 -38.57 -5.26
C THR A 110 4.00 -37.76 -4.43
N GLU A 111 5.18 -38.27 -4.23
CA GLU A 111 6.23 -37.54 -3.52
C GLU A 111 6.55 -36.21 -4.24
N PRO A 112 6.59 -35.08 -3.54
CA PRO A 112 6.89 -33.76 -4.14
C PRO A 112 8.24 -33.72 -4.87
N HIS A 113 9.21 -34.50 -4.41
CA HIS A 113 10.56 -34.57 -4.99
C HIS A 113 10.60 -35.28 -6.33
N SER A 114 9.61 -36.12 -6.64
CA SER A 114 9.54 -36.86 -7.92
C SER A 114 9.29 -35.96 -9.12
N LYS A 115 8.84 -34.70 -8.92
CA LYS A 115 8.40 -33.78 -9.97
C LYS A 115 7.36 -34.37 -10.91
N ARG A 116 6.53 -35.27 -10.39
CA ARG A 116 5.45 -35.94 -11.11
C ARG A 116 4.16 -35.76 -10.36
N ILE A 117 3.12 -35.38 -11.09
CA ILE A 117 1.76 -35.24 -10.57
C ILE A 117 0.90 -36.28 -11.26
N LYS A 118 0.24 -37.14 -10.52
CA LYS A 118 -0.67 -38.16 -11.05
C LYS A 118 -2.11 -37.74 -10.82
N VAL A 119 -2.90 -37.72 -11.87
CA VAL A 119 -4.32 -37.39 -11.81
C VAL A 119 -5.12 -38.60 -12.27
N LYS A 120 -6.02 -39.09 -11.44
CA LYS A 120 -6.98 -40.14 -11.75
C LYS A 120 -8.19 -39.48 -12.38
N LEU A 121 -8.56 -39.91 -13.57
CA LEU A 121 -9.69 -39.41 -14.31
C LEU A 121 -10.73 -40.52 -14.53
N THR A 122 -11.99 -40.20 -14.33
CA THR A 122 -13.14 -41.05 -14.64
C THR A 122 -13.92 -40.39 -15.75
N VAL A 123 -13.97 -41.04 -16.90
CA VAL A 123 -14.63 -40.53 -18.12
C VAL A 123 -15.76 -41.43 -18.54
N HIS A 124 -16.79 -40.84 -19.10
CA HIS A 124 -17.86 -41.51 -19.81
C HIS A 124 -17.76 -41.19 -21.28
N GLY A 125 -17.89 -42.20 -22.09
CA GLY A 125 -18.00 -42.05 -23.54
C GLY A 125 -19.15 -42.88 -24.07
N GLU A 126 -19.83 -42.35 -25.06
CA GLU A 126 -20.82 -43.11 -25.86
C GLU A 126 -20.08 -43.99 -26.86
N VAL A 127 -20.38 -45.25 -26.79
CA VAL A 127 -19.83 -46.27 -27.69
C VAL A 127 -20.97 -46.72 -28.63
N MET A 128 -20.80 -47.71 -29.43
CA MET A 128 -21.76 -48.21 -30.38
C MET A 128 -23.21 -48.29 -29.79
N ASN A 129 -24.20 -47.77 -30.55
CA ASN A 129 -25.64 -47.87 -30.23
C ASN A 129 -26.05 -47.33 -28.86
N ASP A 130 -25.65 -46.11 -28.50
CA ASP A 130 -26.03 -45.40 -27.26
C ASP A 130 -25.61 -46.08 -25.92
N VAL A 131 -24.68 -47.05 -25.98
CA VAL A 131 -24.15 -47.63 -24.75
C VAL A 131 -23.09 -46.74 -24.17
N VAL A 132 -23.28 -46.29 -22.91
CA VAL A 132 -22.31 -45.47 -22.17
C VAL A 132 -21.31 -46.35 -21.49
N LEU A 133 -20.04 -46.21 -21.83
CA LEU A 133 -18.95 -46.89 -21.15
C LEU A 133 -18.23 -45.95 -20.21
N GLN A 134 -18.01 -46.42 -18.96
CA GLN A 134 -17.19 -45.71 -17.98
C GLN A 134 -15.82 -46.29 -17.91
N GLN A 135 -14.79 -45.46 -18.01
CA GLN A 135 -13.41 -45.88 -17.91
C GLN A 135 -12.64 -45.01 -16.93
N VAL A 136 -11.77 -45.64 -16.14
CA VAL A 136 -10.91 -44.96 -15.15
C VAL A 136 -9.48 -45.15 -15.58
N PHE A 137 -8.70 -44.09 -15.68
CA PHE A 137 -7.29 -44.13 -16.02
C PHE A 137 -6.52 -43.05 -15.23
N VAL A 138 -5.20 -43.18 -15.21
CA VAL A 138 -4.30 -42.23 -14.54
C VAL A 138 -3.44 -41.57 -15.59
N VAL A 139 -3.38 -40.23 -15.52
CA VAL A 139 -2.48 -39.43 -16.35
C VAL A 139 -1.33 -38.95 -15.47
N GLU A 140 -0.12 -39.10 -15.96
CA GLU A 140 1.09 -38.64 -15.31
C GLU A 140 1.56 -37.33 -15.93
N PHE A 141 1.66 -36.28 -15.11
CA PHE A 141 2.19 -34.97 -15.47
C PHE A 141 3.62 -34.84 -15.00
N THR A 142 4.56 -34.60 -15.89
CA THR A 142 5.95 -34.27 -15.52
C THR A 142 6.10 -32.78 -15.36
N VAL A 143 6.60 -32.36 -14.20
CA VAL A 143 6.84 -30.95 -13.89
C VAL A 143 8.22 -30.54 -14.37
N ASN A 144 8.27 -29.74 -15.43
CA ASN A 144 9.50 -29.17 -15.96
C ASN A 144 9.70 -27.75 -15.40
N ASN A 145 10.92 -27.44 -14.98
CA ASN A 145 11.26 -26.09 -14.53
C ASN A 145 11.44 -25.18 -15.76
N GLN A 146 10.69 -24.12 -15.77
CA GLN A 146 10.82 -23.03 -16.75
C GLN A 146 10.66 -21.71 -16.00
N MET A 147 11.58 -20.79 -16.17
CA MET A 147 11.45 -19.46 -15.60
C MET A 147 10.36 -18.69 -16.33
N CYS A 148 9.47 -18.03 -15.59
CA CYS A 148 8.47 -17.14 -16.16
C CYS A 148 9.11 -15.86 -16.69
N ASP A 149 8.43 -15.17 -17.60
CA ASP A 149 8.95 -13.94 -18.21
C ASP A 149 9.25 -12.85 -17.16
N ASP A 150 8.45 -12.76 -16.11
CA ASP A 150 8.65 -11.79 -15.03
C ASP A 150 9.93 -12.10 -14.24
N CYS A 151 10.14 -13.36 -13.85
CA CYS A 151 11.36 -13.77 -13.15
C CYS A 151 12.59 -13.67 -14.06
N HIS A 152 12.46 -14.00 -15.33
CA HIS A 152 13.54 -13.82 -16.30
C HIS A 152 13.93 -12.34 -16.43
N ARG A 153 12.94 -11.44 -16.35
CA ARG A 153 13.17 -10.00 -16.35
C ARG A 153 13.83 -9.51 -15.07
N THR A 154 13.42 -10.04 -13.90
CA THR A 154 14.01 -9.64 -12.62
C THR A 154 15.46 -10.10 -12.46
N GLU A 155 15.82 -11.26 -13.01
CA GLU A 155 17.22 -11.74 -13.01
C GLU A 155 18.11 -11.01 -14.03
N ALA A 156 17.54 -10.51 -15.13
CA ALA A 156 18.28 -9.69 -16.07
C ALA A 156 18.62 -8.35 -15.40
N LYS A 157 19.90 -8.15 -15.04
CA LYS A 157 20.37 -6.89 -14.45
C LYS A 157 19.92 -5.71 -15.31
N ASP A 158 19.31 -4.69 -14.66
CA ASP A 158 18.86 -3.45 -15.29
C ASP A 158 17.73 -3.56 -16.33
N PHE A 159 16.95 -4.63 -16.32
CA PHE A 159 15.82 -4.78 -17.20
C PHE A 159 14.59 -3.98 -16.70
N TRP A 160 14.67 -2.68 -16.74
CA TRP A 160 13.52 -1.80 -16.54
C TRP A 160 13.22 -1.03 -17.83
N ARG A 161 11.94 -0.80 -18.09
CA ARG A 161 11.47 0.03 -19.22
C ARG A 161 11.02 1.41 -18.78
N CYS A 162 10.49 1.51 -17.57
CA CYS A 162 9.95 2.74 -17.02
C CYS A 162 10.58 3.03 -15.67
N MET A 163 10.88 4.30 -15.42
CA MET A 163 11.40 4.80 -14.15
C MET A 163 10.53 5.96 -13.68
N VAL A 164 10.12 5.92 -12.42
CA VAL A 164 9.43 7.03 -11.76
C VAL A 164 10.40 7.62 -10.72
N GLN A 165 10.83 8.84 -10.94
CA GLN A 165 11.74 9.56 -10.06
C GLN A 165 10.93 10.54 -9.22
N VAL A 166 10.83 10.29 -7.92
CA VAL A 166 10.17 11.18 -6.97
C VAL A 166 11.24 12.05 -6.30
N ARG A 167 11.07 13.36 -6.36
CA ARG A 167 12.03 14.33 -5.82
C ARG A 167 11.29 15.41 -5.02
N GLN A 168 11.92 15.83 -3.93
CA GLN A 168 11.48 16.98 -3.16
C GLN A 168 12.68 17.88 -2.85
N LYS A 169 12.57 19.16 -3.18
CA LYS A 169 13.56 20.19 -2.89
C LYS A 169 13.28 20.91 -1.57
N ALA A 170 12.92 20.17 -0.52
CA ALA A 170 12.70 20.71 0.82
C ALA A 170 13.86 20.36 1.74
N VAL A 171 14.09 21.21 2.74
CA VAL A 171 15.13 20.97 3.75
C VAL A 171 14.77 19.84 4.68
N ASN A 172 13.46 19.65 4.98
CA ASN A 172 12.94 18.61 5.84
C ASN A 172 12.22 17.53 5.01
N ARG A 173 12.46 16.25 5.33
CA ARG A 173 11.98 15.08 4.59
C ARG A 173 10.67 14.49 5.11
N LYS A 174 9.97 15.14 6.03
CA LYS A 174 8.72 14.63 6.62
C LYS A 174 7.67 14.22 5.59
N THR A 175 7.53 14.99 4.51
CA THR A 175 6.58 14.69 3.43
C THR A 175 6.95 13.41 2.67
N LEU A 176 8.26 13.11 2.51
CA LEU A 176 8.71 11.87 1.90
C LEU A 176 8.43 10.66 2.78
N PHE A 177 8.61 10.76 4.10
CA PHE A 177 8.24 9.70 5.04
C PHE A 177 6.72 9.44 5.06
N TYR A 178 5.92 10.51 5.03
CA TYR A 178 4.48 10.36 4.88
C TYR A 178 4.10 9.63 3.58
N LEU A 179 4.72 10.01 2.46
CA LEU A 179 4.51 9.35 1.17
C LEU A 179 4.91 7.87 1.22
N GLU A 180 6.03 7.54 1.84
CA GLU A 180 6.49 6.16 2.02
C GLU A 180 5.44 5.32 2.74
N GLN A 181 4.88 5.82 3.84
CA GLN A 181 3.84 5.12 4.59
C GLN A 181 2.55 4.96 3.77
N MET A 182 2.16 5.97 2.98
CA MET A 182 1.00 5.87 2.08
C MET A 182 1.21 4.81 0.99
N ILE A 183 2.42 4.71 0.42
CA ILE A 183 2.77 3.68 -0.57
C ILE A 183 2.68 2.28 0.06
N LEU A 184 3.15 2.11 1.29
CA LEU A 184 3.09 0.85 2.03
C LEU A 184 1.63 0.46 2.35
N LYS A 185 0.84 1.41 2.86
CA LYS A 185 -0.57 1.17 3.21
C LYS A 185 -1.40 0.70 2.03
N HIS A 186 -1.26 1.36 0.89
CA HIS A 186 -2.02 1.05 -0.33
C HIS A 186 -1.32 0.02 -1.23
N ARG A 187 -0.23 -0.60 -0.79
CA ARG A 187 0.55 -1.59 -1.55
C ARG A 187 0.90 -1.14 -2.97
N ALA A 188 1.07 0.18 -3.18
CA ALA A 188 1.32 0.74 -4.49
C ALA A 188 2.68 0.30 -5.11
N HIS A 189 3.57 -0.26 -4.29
CA HIS A 189 4.89 -0.76 -4.69
C HIS A 189 4.90 -2.21 -5.21
N GLU A 190 3.79 -2.97 -5.15
CA GLU A 190 3.77 -4.41 -5.49
C GLU A 190 4.25 -4.72 -6.91
N ASN A 191 4.02 -3.82 -7.86
CA ASN A 191 4.40 -4.00 -9.26
C ASN A 191 5.77 -3.40 -9.61
N THR A 192 6.57 -2.99 -8.61
CA THR A 192 7.91 -2.44 -8.84
C THR A 192 8.94 -3.57 -9.00
N LEU A 193 9.86 -3.39 -9.93
CA LEU A 193 11.03 -4.28 -10.09
C LEU A 193 12.10 -4.00 -9.03
N GLY A 194 12.17 -2.76 -8.58
CA GLY A 194 13.11 -2.33 -7.56
C GLY A 194 12.88 -0.89 -7.15
N ILE A 195 13.31 -0.55 -5.93
CA ILE A 195 13.22 0.78 -5.36
C ILE A 195 14.62 1.20 -4.95
N LYS A 196 15.06 2.38 -5.40
CA LYS A 196 16.37 2.92 -5.05
C LYS A 196 16.20 4.24 -4.32
N PRO A 197 16.59 4.34 -3.06
CA PRO A 197 16.62 5.61 -2.36
C PRO A 197 17.76 6.49 -2.90
N THR A 198 17.50 7.79 -2.99
CA THR A 198 18.44 8.82 -3.42
C THR A 198 18.43 9.99 -2.44
N ALA A 199 19.45 10.85 -2.50
CA ALA A 199 19.62 11.94 -1.55
C ALA A 199 18.40 12.89 -1.41
N GLY A 200 17.57 13.02 -2.45
CA GLY A 200 16.39 13.90 -2.45
C GLY A 200 15.08 13.19 -2.74
N GLY A 201 14.98 11.85 -2.62
CA GLY A 201 13.76 11.13 -2.93
C GLY A 201 13.94 9.64 -3.21
N LEU A 202 13.02 9.08 -4.00
CA LEU A 202 12.95 7.66 -4.32
C LEU A 202 12.84 7.45 -5.82
N ASP A 203 13.52 6.42 -6.34
CA ASP A 203 13.43 5.96 -7.72
C ASP A 203 12.75 4.61 -7.76
N PHE A 204 11.66 4.51 -8.50
CA PHE A 204 10.90 3.28 -8.71
C PHE A 204 11.09 2.78 -10.14
N PHE A 205 11.39 1.49 -10.29
CA PHE A 205 11.64 0.86 -11.57
C PHE A 205 10.52 -0.10 -11.94
N TYR A 206 10.04 -0.03 -13.17
CA TYR A 206 8.91 -0.82 -13.67
C TYR A 206 9.24 -1.51 -14.99
N ALA A 207 8.65 -2.71 -15.18
CA ALA A 207 8.73 -3.45 -16.43
C ALA A 207 7.81 -2.88 -17.50
N THR A 208 6.66 -2.32 -17.12
CA THR A 208 5.61 -1.83 -18.02
C THR A 208 5.27 -0.38 -17.75
N ASP A 209 4.88 0.34 -18.81
CA ASP A 209 4.44 1.73 -18.73
C ASP A 209 3.12 1.88 -17.94
N ALA A 210 2.23 0.90 -18.05
CA ALA A 210 0.94 0.90 -17.35
C ALA A 210 1.10 0.94 -15.82
N HIS A 211 2.04 0.17 -15.26
CA HIS A 211 2.31 0.17 -13.83
C HIS A 211 2.96 1.48 -13.37
N ALA A 212 3.87 2.02 -14.19
CA ALA A 212 4.49 3.31 -13.89
C ALA A 212 3.46 4.44 -13.86
N ARG A 213 2.49 4.47 -14.80
CA ARG A 213 1.40 5.45 -14.81
C ARG A 213 0.48 5.31 -13.62
N LYS A 214 0.10 4.09 -13.23
CA LYS A 214 -0.69 3.86 -12.00
C LYS A 214 0.00 4.44 -10.78
N MET A 215 1.33 4.28 -10.67
CA MET A 215 2.09 4.90 -9.58
C MET A 215 2.07 6.43 -9.67
N VAL A 216 2.22 7.00 -10.85
CA VAL A 216 2.15 8.46 -11.05
C VAL A 216 0.77 9.00 -10.66
N ASP A 217 -0.31 8.33 -11.08
CA ASP A 217 -1.69 8.71 -10.73
C ASP A 217 -1.91 8.62 -9.21
N PHE A 218 -1.38 7.58 -8.55
CA PHE A 218 -1.40 7.46 -7.10
C PHE A 218 -0.67 8.63 -6.42
N LEU A 219 0.54 8.98 -6.88
CA LEU A 219 1.31 10.10 -6.33
C LEU A 219 0.57 11.44 -6.47
N GLN A 220 -0.12 11.66 -7.59
CA GLN A 220 -0.94 12.86 -7.82
C GLN A 220 -2.17 12.93 -6.92
N ALA A 221 -2.72 11.76 -6.54
CA ALA A 221 -3.85 11.69 -5.62
C ALA A 221 -3.45 11.95 -4.16
N VAL A 222 -2.22 11.57 -3.77
CA VAL A 222 -1.73 11.66 -2.38
C VAL A 222 -1.10 13.01 -2.08
N LEU A 223 -0.31 13.56 -3.01
CA LEU A 223 0.47 14.78 -2.81
C LEU A 223 0.33 15.76 -3.98
N PRO A 224 0.50 17.06 -3.73
CA PRO A 224 0.56 18.06 -4.78
C PRO A 224 1.91 17.96 -5.49
N VAL A 225 1.88 17.39 -6.70
CA VAL A 225 3.08 17.12 -7.50
C VAL A 225 2.98 17.66 -8.91
N LYS A 226 4.14 17.92 -9.50
CA LYS A 226 4.30 18.22 -10.93
C LYS A 226 4.97 17.03 -11.61
N VAL A 227 4.36 16.53 -12.67
CA VAL A 227 4.87 15.39 -13.43
C VAL A 227 5.43 15.84 -14.77
N THR A 228 6.64 15.43 -15.08
CA THR A 228 7.29 15.65 -16.37
C THR A 228 7.66 14.31 -16.99
N ASN A 229 7.18 14.06 -18.20
CA ASN A 229 7.43 12.82 -18.93
C ASN A 229 8.57 13.01 -19.92
N SER A 230 9.48 12.06 -19.97
CA SER A 230 10.51 11.95 -20.99
C SER A 230 10.59 10.52 -21.53
N LYS A 231 10.91 10.38 -22.81
CA LYS A 231 11.13 9.08 -23.45
C LYS A 231 12.47 9.08 -24.18
N LYS A 232 13.23 8.00 -24.02
CA LYS A 232 14.50 7.80 -24.70
C LYS A 232 14.41 6.59 -25.60
N LEU A 233 14.70 6.76 -26.88
CA LEU A 233 14.83 5.64 -27.83
C LEU A 233 16.11 4.87 -27.50
N ILE A 234 16.00 3.54 -27.32
CA ILE A 234 17.12 2.64 -27.07
C ILE A 234 17.54 1.92 -28.32
N SER A 235 16.58 1.31 -29.00
CA SER A 235 16.81 0.58 -30.24
C SER A 235 15.64 0.71 -31.19
N HIS A 236 15.94 0.67 -32.46
CA HIS A 236 14.99 0.61 -33.56
C HIS A 236 15.35 -0.59 -34.45
N ASP A 237 14.41 -1.48 -34.62
CA ASP A 237 14.52 -2.57 -35.57
C ASP A 237 13.86 -2.17 -36.90
N ILE A 238 14.69 -2.03 -37.93
CA ILE A 238 14.26 -1.60 -39.27
C ILE A 238 13.38 -2.65 -39.94
N HIS A 239 13.64 -3.95 -39.69
CA HIS A 239 12.92 -5.03 -40.37
C HIS A 239 11.49 -5.21 -39.86
N SER A 240 11.29 -5.08 -38.53
CA SER A 240 9.97 -5.19 -37.88
C SER A 240 9.32 -3.83 -37.67
N ASN A 241 10.01 -2.72 -37.98
CA ASN A 241 9.60 -1.34 -37.70
C ASN A 241 9.16 -1.14 -36.25
N SER A 242 9.84 -1.86 -35.31
CA SER A 242 9.56 -1.79 -33.89
C SER A 242 10.56 -0.90 -33.18
N TYR A 243 10.06 -0.09 -32.24
CA TYR A 243 10.83 0.86 -31.47
C TYR A 243 10.84 0.43 -30.00
N ASN A 244 12.01 0.42 -29.38
CA ASN A 244 12.14 0.16 -27.95
C ASN A 244 12.49 1.47 -27.24
N TYR A 245 11.57 1.92 -26.37
CA TYR A 245 11.73 3.14 -25.58
C TYR A 245 11.90 2.84 -24.11
N LYS A 246 12.73 3.63 -23.42
CA LYS A 246 12.67 3.81 -21.97
C LYS A 246 11.91 5.09 -21.65
N TYR A 247 11.01 5.00 -20.68
CA TYR A 247 10.21 6.12 -20.21
C TYR A 247 10.71 6.55 -18.83
N SER A 248 10.79 7.84 -18.62
CA SER A 248 11.14 8.43 -17.32
C SER A 248 10.09 9.44 -16.93
N TYR A 249 9.49 9.24 -15.76
CA TYR A 249 8.54 10.12 -15.14
C TYR A 249 9.23 10.85 -14.00
N ALA A 250 9.52 12.14 -14.15
CA ALA A 250 10.02 12.98 -13.08
C ALA A 250 8.83 13.59 -12.33
N VAL A 251 8.73 13.28 -11.05
CA VAL A 251 7.66 13.73 -10.15
C VAL A 251 8.28 14.65 -9.11
N ASP A 252 8.03 15.94 -9.25
CA ASP A 252 8.50 16.96 -8.33
C ASP A 252 7.43 17.24 -7.28
N ILE A 253 7.70 16.95 -6.00
CA ILE A 253 6.84 17.30 -4.87
C ILE A 253 7.07 18.77 -4.52
N VAL A 254 6.04 19.42 -4.00
CA VAL A 254 6.15 20.81 -3.53
C VAL A 254 7.27 20.97 -2.49
N PRO A 255 8.07 22.07 -2.56
CA PRO A 255 9.24 22.29 -1.72
C PRO A 255 8.89 22.82 -0.32
N VAL A 256 7.75 22.43 0.23
CA VAL A 256 7.29 22.86 1.56
C VAL A 256 6.93 21.64 2.42
N SER A 257 7.10 21.78 3.73
CA SER A 257 6.78 20.73 4.71
C SER A 257 5.93 21.30 5.85
N LYS A 258 5.30 20.42 6.64
CA LYS A 258 4.57 20.81 7.86
C LYS A 258 5.48 21.63 8.79
N GLY A 259 4.98 22.75 9.29
CA GLY A 259 5.71 23.66 10.17
C GLY A 259 6.57 24.69 9.43
N SER A 260 6.66 24.68 8.11
CA SER A 260 7.36 25.72 7.35
C SER A 260 6.55 27.01 7.32
N LEU A 261 7.26 28.15 7.39
CA LEU A 261 6.67 29.46 7.21
C LEU A 261 6.79 29.85 5.74
N VAL A 262 5.70 30.33 5.13
CA VAL A 262 5.63 30.69 3.72
C VAL A 262 5.11 32.12 3.54
N CYS A 263 5.55 32.78 2.46
CA CYS A 263 5.01 34.06 2.03
C CYS A 263 4.23 33.87 0.75
N LEU A 264 2.95 34.24 0.77
CA LEU A 264 2.07 34.19 -0.38
C LEU A 264 2.15 35.50 -1.18
N SER A 265 2.11 35.39 -2.49
CA SER A 265 1.94 36.58 -3.33
C SER A 265 0.58 37.24 -3.04
N LYS A 266 0.50 38.54 -3.16
CA LYS A 266 -0.76 39.33 -2.93
C LYS A 266 -1.94 38.77 -3.71
N ARG A 267 -1.74 38.29 -4.94
CA ARG A 267 -2.80 37.72 -5.79
C ARG A 267 -3.31 36.41 -5.22
N LEU A 268 -2.40 35.53 -4.77
CA LEU A 268 -2.77 34.25 -4.19
C LEU A 268 -3.47 34.43 -2.84
N ALA A 269 -2.97 35.33 -1.98
CA ALA A 269 -3.59 35.66 -0.69
C ALA A 269 -5.04 36.20 -0.85
N GLN A 270 -5.28 37.04 -1.86
CA GLN A 270 -6.63 37.54 -2.18
C GLN A 270 -7.55 36.42 -2.69
N GLN A 271 -7.05 35.51 -3.53
CA GLN A 271 -7.83 34.36 -4.02
C GLN A 271 -8.20 33.38 -2.91
N MET A 272 -7.40 33.29 -1.85
CA MET A 272 -7.60 32.39 -0.71
C MET A 272 -8.44 33.04 0.42
N GLY A 273 -9.28 34.01 0.11
CA GLY A 273 -10.16 34.67 1.09
C GLY A 273 -9.47 35.77 1.89
N HIS A 274 -8.56 36.52 1.26
CA HIS A 274 -7.81 37.63 1.87
C HIS A 274 -7.02 37.24 3.14
N ILE A 275 -6.42 36.03 3.11
CA ILE A 275 -5.54 35.57 4.20
C ILE A 275 -4.30 36.45 4.29
N ALA A 276 -3.69 36.53 5.47
CA ALA A 276 -2.41 37.23 5.61
C ALA A 276 -1.33 36.63 4.69
N PRO A 277 -0.43 37.45 4.15
CA PRO A 277 0.61 36.95 3.24
C PRO A 277 1.58 35.97 3.91
N VAL A 278 1.83 36.13 5.23
CA VAL A 278 2.70 35.26 6.01
C VAL A 278 1.87 34.17 6.67
N CYS A 279 2.02 32.95 6.22
CA CYS A 279 1.25 31.80 6.68
C CYS A 279 2.13 30.63 7.12
N LEU A 280 1.59 29.82 8.01
CA LEU A 280 2.20 28.57 8.48
C LEU A 280 1.60 27.38 7.72
N VAL A 281 2.44 26.45 7.27
CA VAL A 281 2.00 25.19 6.68
C VAL A 281 1.63 24.20 7.79
N THR A 282 0.35 23.83 7.86
CA THR A 282 -0.15 22.87 8.87
C THR A 282 -0.09 21.43 8.39
N LYS A 283 -0.42 21.21 7.11
CA LYS A 283 -0.47 19.85 6.52
C LYS A 283 -0.17 19.94 5.02
N VAL A 284 0.58 18.95 4.53
CA VAL A 284 0.79 18.71 3.10
C VAL A 284 0.21 17.34 2.77
N ALA A 285 -0.95 17.33 2.12
CA ALA A 285 -1.64 16.13 1.64
C ALA A 285 -1.95 16.35 0.15
N ASN A 286 -3.11 15.96 -0.34
CA ASN A 286 -3.56 16.26 -1.72
C ASN A 286 -3.53 17.77 -2.05
N SER A 287 -3.70 18.59 -1.04
CA SER A 287 -3.56 20.05 -1.08
C SER A 287 -2.63 20.54 0.03
N ILE A 288 -2.18 21.79 -0.05
CA ILE A 288 -1.36 22.43 0.97
C ILE A 288 -2.31 23.21 1.88
N HIS A 289 -2.37 22.83 3.15
CA HIS A 289 -3.16 23.51 4.17
C HIS A 289 -2.31 24.57 4.87
N LEU A 290 -2.80 25.80 4.86
CA LEU A 290 -2.16 26.95 5.47
C LEU A 290 -3.03 27.50 6.57
N ILE A 291 -2.41 28.05 7.62
CA ILE A 291 -3.08 28.81 8.67
C ILE A 291 -2.38 30.13 8.86
N ASP A 292 -3.18 31.17 9.05
CA ASP A 292 -2.68 32.45 9.55
C ASP A 292 -2.64 32.40 11.08
N PRO A 293 -1.46 32.46 11.70
CA PRO A 293 -1.36 32.37 13.16
C PRO A 293 -1.97 33.52 13.92
N GLN A 294 -2.18 34.68 13.27
CA GLN A 294 -2.75 35.87 13.91
C GLN A 294 -4.29 35.88 13.89
N THR A 295 -4.93 35.28 12.90
CA THR A 295 -6.39 35.29 12.73
C THR A 295 -7.01 33.90 12.82
N ALA A 296 -6.19 32.81 12.86
CA ALA A 296 -6.59 31.42 12.76
C ALA A 296 -7.41 31.10 11.50
N GLN A 297 -7.30 31.92 10.46
CA GLN A 297 -7.91 31.69 9.15
C GLN A 297 -7.19 30.53 8.45
N LEU A 298 -7.97 29.61 7.87
CA LEU A 298 -7.46 28.51 7.07
C LEU A 298 -7.53 28.85 5.58
N ALA A 299 -6.52 28.41 4.86
CA ALA A 299 -6.53 28.39 3.40
C ALA A 299 -6.04 27.06 2.87
N GLU A 300 -6.61 26.63 1.77
CA GLU A 300 -6.25 25.39 1.09
C GLU A 300 -5.77 25.71 -0.32
N VAL A 301 -4.50 25.42 -0.58
CA VAL A 301 -3.89 25.66 -1.91
C VAL A 301 -3.84 24.32 -2.67
N GLN A 302 -4.63 24.25 -3.74
CA GLN A 302 -4.65 23.09 -4.62
C GLN A 302 -3.39 23.00 -5.48
N ASN A 303 -3.05 21.78 -5.93
CA ASN A 303 -1.90 21.48 -6.77
C ASN A 303 -1.74 22.46 -7.95
N MET A 304 -2.80 22.66 -8.75
CA MET A 304 -2.76 23.55 -9.90
C MET A 304 -2.53 25.02 -9.54
N ALA A 305 -3.09 25.47 -8.42
CA ALA A 305 -2.92 26.84 -7.94
C ALA A 305 -1.47 27.09 -7.48
N PHE A 306 -0.86 26.12 -6.80
CA PHE A 306 0.53 26.19 -6.39
C PHE A 306 1.50 26.28 -7.57
N TRP A 307 1.40 25.37 -8.55
CA TRP A 307 2.33 25.36 -9.69
C TRP A 307 2.16 26.54 -10.65
N LYS A 308 1.00 27.23 -10.61
CA LYS A 308 0.77 28.48 -11.34
C LYS A 308 1.46 29.67 -10.66
N ASN A 309 1.47 29.71 -9.33
CA ASN A 309 2.10 30.74 -8.52
C ASN A 309 2.92 30.07 -7.40
N PRO A 310 4.08 29.50 -7.73
CA PRO A 310 4.87 28.76 -6.75
C PRO A 310 5.41 29.71 -5.67
N PHE A 311 5.41 29.22 -4.45
CA PHE A 311 6.02 29.90 -3.31
C PHE A 311 6.98 28.95 -2.59
N GLU A 312 7.96 29.50 -1.90
CA GLU A 312 8.98 28.76 -1.16
C GLU A 312 8.86 29.05 0.34
N ALA A 313 9.41 28.16 1.14
CA ALA A 313 9.49 28.37 2.59
C ALA A 313 10.49 29.50 2.90
N ILE A 314 10.03 30.47 3.68
CA ILE A 314 10.87 31.56 4.20
C ILE A 314 11.74 31.03 5.33
N CYS A 315 11.12 30.33 6.27
CA CYS A 315 11.77 29.68 7.40
C CYS A 315 11.42 28.19 7.41
N ASN A 316 12.42 27.37 7.72
CA ASN A 316 12.31 25.92 7.77
C ASN A 316 12.21 25.43 9.23
N PRO A 317 11.58 24.27 9.50
CA PRO A 317 11.46 23.73 10.86
C PRO A 317 12.79 23.64 11.64
N LYS A 318 13.92 23.43 10.95
CA LYS A 318 15.26 23.40 11.58
C LYS A 318 15.71 24.75 12.17
N GLN A 319 15.05 25.85 11.81
CA GLN A 319 15.37 27.20 12.28
C GLN A 319 14.48 27.65 13.45
N MET A 320 13.64 26.76 13.98
CA MET A 320 12.79 27.07 15.12
C MET A 320 13.64 27.28 16.38
N ILE A 321 13.23 28.27 17.17
CA ILE A 321 13.84 28.63 18.45
C ILE A 321 12.86 28.24 19.57
N GLU A 322 13.38 27.89 20.73
CA GLU A 322 12.59 27.58 21.92
C GLU A 322 12.22 28.86 22.68
N PHE A 323 10.92 28.99 23.00
CA PHE A 323 10.35 30.04 23.82
C PHE A 323 9.67 29.43 25.02
N VAL A 324 9.71 30.15 26.16
CA VAL A 324 8.95 29.81 27.37
C VAL A 324 7.74 30.71 27.46
N VAL A 325 6.58 30.13 27.70
CA VAL A 325 5.32 30.83 27.84
C VAL A 325 5.21 31.39 29.27
N MET A 326 5.07 32.69 29.39
CA MET A 326 4.90 33.35 30.69
C MET A 326 3.43 33.50 31.07
N ASP A 327 2.60 33.96 30.13
CA ASP A 327 1.17 34.12 30.34
C ASP A 327 0.38 33.91 29.05
N VAL A 328 -0.92 33.54 29.18
CA VAL A 328 -1.83 33.26 28.08
C VAL A 328 -3.20 33.89 28.34
N GLU A 329 -3.62 34.79 27.48
CA GLU A 329 -4.95 35.37 27.48
C GLU A 329 -5.76 34.89 26.26
N PHE A 330 -6.91 34.26 26.50
CA PHE A 330 -7.78 33.81 25.42
C PHE A 330 -8.50 34.98 24.76
N ARG A 331 -8.62 34.92 23.43
CA ARG A 331 -9.38 35.90 22.65
C ARG A 331 -10.54 35.25 21.93
N ASP A 332 -11.68 35.94 21.91
CA ASP A 332 -12.82 35.56 21.11
C ASP A 332 -12.50 35.72 19.63
N GLN A 333 -12.71 34.64 18.85
CA GLN A 333 -12.59 34.67 17.43
C GLN A 333 -13.80 35.39 16.81
N LYS A 334 -13.58 36.60 16.25
CA LYS A 334 -14.60 37.30 15.49
C LYS A 334 -14.39 37.05 14.01
N ALA A 335 -15.33 36.34 13.40
CA ALA A 335 -15.34 36.22 11.93
C ALA A 335 -15.76 37.55 11.29
N PHE A 336 -14.93 38.08 10.39
CA PHE A 336 -15.28 39.28 9.64
C PHE A 336 -15.92 38.88 8.28
N PRO A 337 -16.91 39.63 7.78
CA PRO A 337 -17.52 39.36 6.50
C PRO A 337 -16.45 39.44 5.39
N GLY A 338 -16.33 38.40 4.58
CA GLY A 338 -15.35 38.28 3.51
C GLY A 338 -14.04 37.57 3.84
N GLN A 339 -13.84 37.18 5.11
CA GLN A 339 -12.77 36.27 5.50
C GLN A 339 -13.07 34.83 5.07
N GLY A 340 -12.01 34.06 4.78
CA GLY A 340 -12.10 32.62 4.56
C GLY A 340 -12.48 31.85 5.84
N PRO A 341 -12.57 30.52 5.79
CA PRO A 341 -12.95 29.69 6.91
C PRO A 341 -11.96 29.84 8.06
N VAL A 342 -12.47 29.96 9.29
CA VAL A 342 -11.69 30.03 10.53
C VAL A 342 -11.63 28.62 11.12
N SER A 343 -10.46 28.23 11.62
CA SER A 343 -10.27 26.93 12.25
C SER A 343 -11.07 26.78 13.52
N MET A 344 -11.89 25.73 13.62
CA MET A 344 -12.57 25.38 14.87
C MET A 344 -11.67 24.61 15.86
N ARG A 345 -10.58 24.06 15.37
CA ARG A 345 -9.61 23.29 16.18
C ARG A 345 -8.63 24.17 16.93
N HIS A 346 -8.35 25.38 16.38
CA HIS A 346 -7.39 26.33 16.93
C HIS A 346 -8.13 27.50 17.56
N THR A 347 -7.75 27.87 18.79
CA THR A 347 -8.24 29.07 19.45
C THR A 347 -7.16 30.14 19.46
N LEU A 348 -7.58 31.39 19.25
CA LEU A 348 -6.68 32.52 19.34
C LEU A 348 -6.41 32.87 20.81
N ALA A 349 -5.13 33.11 21.09
CA ALA A 349 -4.69 33.65 22.37
C ALA A 349 -3.59 34.69 22.14
N ASP A 350 -3.58 35.68 23.01
CA ASP A 350 -2.44 36.58 23.16
C ASP A 350 -1.51 35.96 24.20
N VAL A 351 -0.26 35.72 23.82
CA VAL A 351 0.71 34.96 24.61
C VAL A 351 1.95 35.81 24.83
N TRP A 352 2.41 35.87 26.07
CA TRP A 352 3.68 36.50 26.42
C TRP A 352 4.74 35.44 26.51
N VAL A 353 5.79 35.60 25.69
CA VAL A 353 6.88 34.61 25.56
C VAL A 353 8.24 35.26 25.80
N VAL A 354 9.18 34.46 26.29
CA VAL A 354 10.60 34.81 26.44
C VAL A 354 11.43 33.75 25.72
N LYS A 355 12.51 34.14 25.05
CA LYS A 355 13.44 33.14 24.47
C LYS A 355 14.04 32.30 25.61
N ALA A 356 14.07 30.97 25.43
CA ALA A 356 14.65 30.07 26.43
C ALA A 356 16.10 30.40 26.77
N SER A 357 16.87 30.93 25.82
CA SER A 357 18.27 31.37 25.99
C SER A 357 18.42 32.65 26.79
N GLU A 358 17.38 33.49 26.88
CA GLU A 358 17.37 34.79 27.56
C GLU A 358 16.69 34.73 28.90
N LEU A 359 16.12 33.57 29.27
CA LEU A 359 15.42 33.39 30.53
C LEU A 359 16.35 33.64 31.73
N GLY A 360 16.02 34.66 32.53
CA GLY A 360 16.78 35.06 33.70
C GLY A 360 17.96 36.03 33.44
N LEU A 361 18.20 36.41 32.17
CA LEU A 361 19.22 37.41 31.83
C LEU A 361 18.60 38.77 31.52
N ASP A 362 17.57 38.80 30.72
CA ASP A 362 16.76 39.98 30.40
C ASP A 362 15.28 39.59 30.42
N ASP A 363 14.46 40.32 31.17
CA ASP A 363 13.00 40.10 31.21
C ASP A 363 12.29 40.69 29.97
N SER A 364 12.89 40.58 28.80
CA SER A 364 12.29 41.05 27.55
C SER A 364 11.16 40.12 27.10
N THR A 365 9.99 40.28 27.68
CA THR A 365 8.78 39.59 27.27
C THR A 365 8.31 40.09 25.91
N VAL A 366 8.03 39.19 24.98
CA VAL A 366 7.47 39.51 23.66
C VAL A 366 6.02 39.09 23.62
N HIS A 367 5.14 40.05 23.30
CA HIS A 367 3.73 39.76 23.06
C HIS A 367 3.53 39.17 21.67
N VAL A 368 2.88 38.01 21.61
CA VAL A 368 2.63 37.27 20.38
C VAL A 368 1.20 36.78 20.32
N ARG A 369 0.52 37.02 19.20
CA ARG A 369 -0.77 36.40 18.95
C ARG A 369 -0.57 35.04 18.32
N SER A 370 -1.20 34.00 18.87
CA SER A 370 -1.03 32.63 18.44
C SER A 370 -2.36 31.89 18.28
N HIS A 371 -2.38 30.94 17.36
CA HIS A 371 -3.48 30.00 17.12
C HIS A 371 -3.49 28.82 18.11
N LEU A 372 -2.49 28.71 19.00
CA LEU A 372 -2.28 27.56 19.89
C LEU A 372 -2.96 27.71 21.26
N GLY A 373 -3.92 28.64 21.43
CA GLY A 373 -4.52 28.93 22.71
C GLY A 373 -5.00 27.69 23.48
N ASN A 374 -5.61 26.71 22.82
CA ASN A 374 -6.09 25.47 23.46
C ASN A 374 -4.99 24.59 24.06
N LEU A 375 -3.75 24.73 23.58
CA LEU A 375 -2.65 23.81 23.91
C LEU A 375 -1.69 24.40 24.91
N LEU A 376 -1.60 25.75 25.01
CA LEU A 376 -0.59 26.45 25.78
C LEU A 376 -1.06 26.74 27.20
N LYS A 377 -0.14 26.52 28.13
CA LYS A 377 -0.27 26.90 29.53
C LYS A 377 0.95 27.72 29.96
N PRO A 378 0.83 28.60 30.94
CA PRO A 378 1.99 29.27 31.52
C PRO A 378 3.03 28.23 32.01
N GLY A 379 4.30 28.48 31.70
CA GLY A 379 5.40 27.57 31.99
C GLY A 379 5.74 26.56 30.89
N ASP A 380 4.91 26.43 29.85
CA ASP A 380 5.19 25.52 28.72
C ASP A 380 6.33 26.03 27.82
N THR A 381 7.06 25.10 27.21
CA THR A 381 8.02 25.41 26.15
C THR A 381 7.37 25.27 24.75
N VAL A 382 7.63 26.23 23.88
CA VAL A 382 7.04 26.34 22.54
C VAL A 382 8.13 26.60 21.51
N LEU A 383 8.03 25.94 20.36
CA LEU A 383 8.88 26.20 19.21
C LEU A 383 8.25 27.27 18.32
N GLY A 384 9.06 28.25 17.93
CA GLY A 384 8.61 29.35 17.09
C GLY A 384 9.74 29.95 16.24
N TYR A 385 9.37 30.89 15.39
CA TYR A 385 10.30 31.66 14.56
C TYR A 385 10.42 33.08 15.10
N ASP A 386 11.65 33.57 15.22
CA ASP A 386 11.93 34.99 15.44
C ASP A 386 12.23 35.65 14.11
N LEU A 387 11.33 36.49 13.63
CA LEU A 387 11.45 37.15 12.32
C LEU A 387 12.19 38.48 12.40
N ARG A 388 12.50 38.97 13.62
CA ARG A 388 13.28 40.20 13.80
C ARG A 388 14.71 40.04 13.31
N ASP A 389 15.33 38.87 13.62
CA ASP A 389 16.70 38.54 13.29
C ASP A 389 16.83 37.56 12.11
N ALA A 390 15.71 37.22 11.45
CA ALA A 390 15.71 36.27 10.36
C ALA A 390 16.20 36.92 9.06
N ASN A 391 17.27 36.35 8.51
CA ASN A 391 17.73 36.74 7.16
C ASN A 391 16.86 36.05 6.10
N VAL A 392 15.82 36.76 5.66
CA VAL A 392 14.84 36.28 4.68
C VAL A 392 15.18 36.85 3.31
N ASN A 393 15.61 36.00 2.40
CA ASN A 393 15.87 36.37 1.02
C ASN A 393 14.66 35.96 0.13
N ASN A 394 13.58 36.72 0.21
CA ASN A 394 12.35 36.49 -0.56
C ASN A 394 11.76 37.82 -1.06
N GLY A 395 11.64 37.96 -2.39
CA GLY A 395 11.19 39.21 -3.01
C GLY A 395 9.73 39.59 -2.75
N ASP A 396 8.87 38.65 -2.36
CA ASP A 396 7.49 38.96 -1.95
C ASP A 396 7.42 39.37 -0.49
N PHE A 397 8.29 38.84 0.37
CA PHE A 397 8.42 39.22 1.76
C PHE A 397 8.96 40.67 1.90
N GLU A 398 9.94 41.07 1.12
CA GLU A 398 10.49 42.43 1.11
C GLU A 398 9.48 43.54 0.73
N LYS A 399 8.42 43.17 -0.02
CA LYS A 399 7.34 44.09 -0.42
C LYS A 399 6.29 44.30 0.65
N LEU A 400 6.37 43.55 1.76
CA LEU A 400 5.42 43.67 2.86
C LEU A 400 5.78 44.85 3.77
N SER A 401 4.76 45.50 4.33
CA SER A 401 4.98 46.53 5.36
C SER A 401 5.40 45.89 6.67
N ALA A 402 6.28 46.54 7.40
CA ALA A 402 6.77 46.06 8.71
C ALA A 402 5.64 45.81 9.70
N ASP A 403 4.54 46.58 9.63
CA ASP A 403 3.37 46.41 10.50
C ASP A 403 2.58 45.11 10.25
N THR A 404 2.77 44.50 9.09
CA THR A 404 2.07 43.24 8.70
C THR A 404 2.85 41.99 9.11
N ILE A 405 4.13 42.13 9.43
CA ILE A 405 5.02 41.04 9.78
C ILE A 405 5.03 40.88 11.30
N PRO A 406 4.65 39.71 11.83
CA PRO A 406 4.77 39.46 13.29
C PRO A 406 6.26 39.34 13.70
N ASN A 407 6.63 39.89 14.84
CA ASN A 407 8.01 39.77 15.34
C ASN A 407 8.40 38.33 15.66
N VAL A 408 7.51 37.62 16.34
CA VAL A 408 7.67 36.21 16.68
C VAL A 408 6.42 35.46 16.27
N LEU A 409 6.59 34.20 15.83
CA LEU A 409 5.51 33.35 15.39
C LEU A 409 5.66 31.97 16.02
N LEU A 410 4.67 31.54 16.81
CA LEU A 410 4.66 30.26 17.48
C LEU A 410 4.10 29.18 16.54
N VAL A 411 4.76 28.02 16.50
CA VAL A 411 4.44 26.93 15.55
C VAL A 411 3.84 25.72 16.25
N LYS A 412 4.52 25.17 17.25
CA LYS A 412 4.09 23.99 17.99
C LYS A 412 4.59 24.00 19.43
N LYS A 413 3.87 23.30 20.32
CA LYS A 413 4.32 23.03 21.68
C LYS A 413 5.49 22.05 21.66
N SER A 414 6.52 22.31 22.45
CA SER A 414 7.64 21.39 22.63
C SER A 414 7.36 20.48 23.83
N TYR A 415 7.66 19.20 23.67
CA TYR A 415 7.58 18.22 24.75
C TYR A 415 8.95 17.56 24.91
N ASP A 416 9.22 17.02 26.09
CA ASP A 416 10.49 16.35 26.34
C ASP A 416 10.69 15.14 25.42
N LYS A 417 11.74 15.24 24.57
CA LYS A 417 12.07 14.21 23.57
C LYS A 417 12.48 12.88 24.20
N THR A 418 13.09 12.94 25.41
CA THR A 418 13.57 11.72 26.10
C THR A 418 12.39 10.89 26.60
N VAL A 419 11.41 11.54 27.21
CA VAL A 419 10.17 10.91 27.68
C VAL A 419 9.37 10.31 26.54
N ARG A 420 9.21 11.04 25.42
CA ARG A 420 8.53 10.54 24.23
C ARG A 420 9.20 9.30 23.66
N LYS A 421 10.53 9.33 23.51
CA LYS A 421 11.28 8.20 22.96
C LYS A 421 11.20 6.95 23.84
N GLN A 422 11.13 7.10 25.16
CA GLN A 422 10.93 6.00 26.10
C GLN A 422 9.53 5.41 26.03
N ASN A 423 8.50 6.23 25.90
CA ASN A 423 7.11 5.83 25.87
C ASN A 423 6.65 5.21 24.53
N ARG A 424 7.48 5.32 23.46
CA ARG A 424 7.15 4.82 22.14
C ARG A 424 7.30 3.29 22.06
N ASN A 425 6.17 2.58 22.01
CA ASN A 425 6.09 1.11 21.94
C ASN A 425 5.78 0.60 20.53
N TRP A 426 5.85 1.46 19.54
CA TRP A 426 5.47 1.18 18.15
C TRP A 426 6.57 1.60 17.17
N LYS A 427 6.50 1.05 15.97
CA LYS A 427 7.42 1.36 14.87
C LYS A 427 6.69 1.33 13.54
N LEU A 428 7.30 1.95 12.53
CA LEU A 428 6.85 1.94 11.14
C LEU A 428 7.69 0.97 10.31
N LYS A 429 7.12 0.47 9.22
CA LYS A 429 7.87 -0.25 8.19
C LYS A 429 8.51 0.76 7.22
N HIS A 430 9.64 0.38 6.63
CA HIS A 430 10.34 1.14 5.60
C HIS A 430 10.31 0.38 4.27
N LEU A 431 10.30 1.11 3.14
CA LEU A 431 10.38 0.53 1.80
C LEU A 431 11.79 -0.01 1.49
N ALA A 432 12.83 0.58 2.08
CA ALA A 432 14.22 0.16 1.92
C ALA A 432 14.84 -0.04 3.30
N GLU A 433 15.09 -1.29 3.68
CA GLU A 433 15.59 -1.66 5.01
C GLU A 433 17.09 -1.36 5.22
N ASP A 434 17.89 -1.21 4.14
CA ASP A 434 19.36 -1.20 4.19
C ASP A 434 20.00 0.20 4.10
N VAL A 435 19.26 1.28 4.25
CA VAL A 435 19.85 2.62 4.19
C VAL A 435 20.29 3.02 5.59
N ALA A 436 21.62 3.05 5.82
CA ALA A 436 22.17 3.77 6.95
C ALA A 436 21.68 5.22 6.89
N LEU A 437 20.79 5.59 7.80
CA LEU A 437 20.23 6.94 7.88
C LEU A 437 21.35 7.86 8.35
N ASP A 438 21.64 8.89 7.56
CA ASP A 438 22.45 10.01 7.96
C ASP A 438 21.79 10.70 9.19
N THR A 439 22.59 11.27 10.10
CA THR A 439 22.08 11.89 11.34
C THR A 439 20.99 12.93 11.10
N ASP A 440 21.08 13.67 10.00
CA ASP A 440 20.07 14.65 9.61
C ASP A 440 18.75 13.99 9.22
N ILE A 441 18.82 12.85 8.54
CA ILE A 441 17.64 12.07 8.12
C ILE A 441 16.97 11.43 9.34
N GLU A 442 17.76 10.95 10.30
CA GLU A 442 17.25 10.39 11.55
C GLU A 442 16.51 11.45 12.38
N ASN A 443 17.02 12.67 12.44
CA ASN A 443 16.33 13.79 13.11
C ASN A 443 14.99 14.12 12.44
N ASP A 444 14.98 14.23 11.10
CA ASP A 444 13.76 14.48 10.34
C ASP A 444 12.72 13.35 10.52
N TYR A 445 13.19 12.09 10.64
CA TYR A 445 12.35 10.93 10.92
C TYR A 445 11.77 10.97 12.33
N ASN A 446 12.59 11.29 13.35
CA ASN A 446 12.10 11.44 14.72
C ASN A 446 11.04 12.54 14.83
N GLU A 447 11.24 13.69 14.15
CA GLU A 447 10.23 14.74 14.07
C GLU A 447 8.93 14.28 13.36
N PHE A 448 9.04 13.42 12.35
CA PHE A 448 7.87 12.81 11.70
C PHE A 448 7.10 11.90 12.66
N LEU A 449 7.81 11.10 13.48
CA LEU A 449 7.18 10.27 14.50
C LEU A 449 6.48 11.11 15.58
N GLU A 450 7.06 12.27 15.99
CA GLU A 450 6.42 13.23 16.89
C GLU A 450 5.13 13.78 16.27
N ASP A 451 5.16 14.14 14.97
CA ASP A 451 3.97 14.64 14.27
C ASP A 451 2.84 13.59 14.22
N LEU A 452 3.17 12.28 14.11
CA LEU A 452 2.19 11.20 14.17
C LEU A 452 1.57 11.04 15.57
N GLU A 453 2.35 11.26 16.64
CA GLU A 453 1.84 11.23 18.01
C GLU A 453 0.88 12.39 18.29
N GLU A 454 1.11 13.56 17.68
CA GLU A 454 0.31 14.76 17.89
C GLU A 454 -0.98 14.79 17.06
N ASP A 455 -0.97 14.23 15.86
CA ASP A 455 -2.07 14.39 14.90
C ASP A 455 -2.78 13.06 14.59
N PRO A 456 -4.00 12.85 15.15
CA PRO A 456 -4.77 11.63 14.90
C PRO A 456 -5.19 11.47 13.41
N GLU A 457 -5.36 12.58 12.67
CA GLU A 457 -5.70 12.49 11.24
C GLU A 457 -4.55 11.94 10.38
N LEU A 458 -3.30 12.22 10.78
CA LEU A 458 -2.13 11.64 10.11
C LEU A 458 -2.02 10.14 10.40
N ARG A 459 -2.36 9.71 11.63
CA ARG A 459 -2.32 8.31 12.07
C ARG A 459 -3.27 7.42 11.27
N GLN A 460 -4.48 7.89 10.97
CA GLN A 460 -5.45 7.12 10.18
C GLN A 460 -4.92 6.67 8.81
N ASN A 461 -3.93 7.37 8.29
CA ASN A 461 -3.34 7.09 6.98
C ASN A 461 -2.03 6.31 7.03
N VAL A 462 -1.61 5.83 8.21
CA VAL A 462 -0.32 5.17 8.41
C VAL A 462 -0.51 3.86 9.16
N ASN A 463 0.10 2.77 8.70
CA ASN A 463 0.08 1.49 9.42
C ASN A 463 1.11 1.50 10.54
N ILE A 464 0.65 1.41 11.78
CA ILE A 464 1.47 1.45 12.98
C ILE A 464 1.59 0.06 13.57
N PHE A 465 2.80 -0.45 13.75
CA PHE A 465 3.07 -1.80 14.23
C PHE A 465 3.60 -1.78 15.66
N LYS A 466 3.11 -2.69 16.51
CA LYS A 466 3.64 -2.87 17.85
C LYS A 466 5.08 -3.40 17.78
N ASP A 467 6.02 -2.78 18.50
CA ASP A 467 7.39 -3.28 18.58
C ASP A 467 7.50 -4.43 19.58
N SER A 468 7.52 -5.67 19.06
CA SER A 468 7.66 -6.90 19.87
C SER A 468 9.01 -7.04 20.58
N LYS A 469 10.03 -6.29 20.15
CA LYS A 469 11.38 -6.34 20.76
C LYS A 469 11.52 -5.47 22.00
N ARG A 470 10.66 -4.47 22.18
CA ARG A 470 10.57 -3.68 23.39
C ARG A 470 9.58 -4.33 24.35
N GLN A 471 10.06 -5.30 25.15
CA GLN A 471 9.36 -5.69 26.37
C GLN A 471 9.20 -4.42 27.24
N GLN A 472 8.01 -4.24 27.78
CA GLN A 472 7.75 -3.22 28.78
C GLN A 472 8.78 -3.38 29.91
N MET A 473 9.79 -2.53 29.95
CA MET A 473 10.47 -2.32 31.21
C MET A 473 9.41 -1.79 32.18
N PRO A 474 9.25 -2.38 33.36
CA PRO A 474 8.42 -1.81 34.40
C PRO A 474 8.98 -0.42 34.69
N VAL A 475 8.35 0.61 34.13
CA VAL A 475 8.65 1.98 34.50
C VAL A 475 8.08 2.13 35.90
N ASP A 476 8.92 2.44 36.84
CA ASP A 476 8.48 2.87 38.18
C ASP A 476 7.51 4.03 37.98
N THR A 477 6.25 3.78 38.25
CA THR A 477 5.06 4.56 37.89
C THR A 477 4.91 5.88 38.63
N ASN A 478 5.90 6.35 39.41
CA ASN A 478 5.67 7.41 40.35
C ASN A 478 6.03 8.85 39.92
N ASP A 479 6.80 9.07 38.83
CA ASP A 479 7.28 10.42 38.54
C ASP A 479 7.21 10.90 37.08
N MET A 480 6.70 10.13 36.12
CA MET A 480 6.81 10.52 34.70
C MET A 480 5.53 10.44 33.84
N ASP A 481 4.37 10.24 34.43
CA ASP A 481 3.10 10.22 33.68
C ASP A 481 2.50 11.64 33.62
N ASP A 482 3.08 12.51 32.80
CA ASP A 482 2.42 13.76 32.42
C ASP A 482 1.33 13.41 31.38
N PRO A 483 0.04 13.53 31.77
CA PRO A 483 -1.09 13.24 30.87
C PRO A 483 -1.18 14.22 29.70
N SER A 484 -0.36 15.26 29.67
CA SER A 484 -0.33 16.26 28.60
C SER A 484 0.48 15.80 27.39
N VAL A 485 1.33 14.75 27.52
CA VAL A 485 2.15 14.25 26.42
C VAL A 485 1.31 13.37 25.49
N PRO A 486 1.20 13.69 24.19
CA PRO A 486 0.46 12.88 23.23
C PRO A 486 0.99 11.45 23.12
N ARG A 487 0.10 10.46 23.19
CA ARG A 487 0.43 9.02 23.09
C ARG A 487 -0.50 8.33 22.10
N ILE A 488 0.00 7.31 21.45
CA ILE A 488 -0.82 6.39 20.66
C ILE A 488 -1.32 5.29 21.57
N THR A 489 -2.64 5.07 21.62
CA THR A 489 -3.26 4.06 22.48
C THR A 489 -3.09 2.66 21.91
N LEU A 490 -3.11 1.65 22.80
CA LEU A 490 -3.05 0.24 22.38
C LEU A 490 -4.26 -0.18 21.53
N GLU A 491 -5.41 0.48 21.74
CA GLU A 491 -6.64 0.24 20.98
C GLU A 491 -6.47 0.68 19.52
N GLU A 492 -5.86 1.86 19.27
CA GLU A 492 -5.56 2.33 17.92
C GLU A 492 -4.58 1.41 17.17
N MET A 493 -3.63 0.76 17.88
CA MET A 493 -2.71 -0.22 17.28
C MET A 493 -3.38 -1.57 17.00
N LEU A 494 -4.43 -1.94 17.74
CA LEU A 494 -5.15 -3.21 17.58
C LEU A 494 -6.14 -3.16 16.42
N ASP A 495 -6.76 -2.02 16.16
CA ASP A 495 -7.69 -1.85 15.04
C ASP A 495 -7.00 -2.08 13.68
N ASP A 496 -5.74 -1.68 13.55
CA ASP A 496 -4.94 -1.94 12.33
C ASP A 496 -4.49 -3.42 12.22
N LEU A 497 -4.31 -4.13 13.34
CA LEU A 497 -3.91 -5.56 13.35
C LEU A 497 -5.06 -6.49 12.92
N VAL A 498 -6.30 -6.17 13.24
CA VAL A 498 -7.47 -6.98 12.88
C VAL A 498 -7.70 -7.02 11.36
N LEU A 499 -7.28 -6.00 10.63
CA LEU A 499 -7.39 -5.94 9.17
C LEU A 499 -6.34 -6.83 8.46
N ASP A 500 -5.15 -7.00 9.03
CA ASP A 500 -4.10 -7.86 8.45
C ASP A 500 -4.35 -9.37 8.72
N ASP A 501 -4.95 -9.73 9.85
CA ASP A 501 -5.25 -11.14 10.19
C ASP A 501 -6.46 -11.69 9.40
N ALA A 502 -7.37 -10.85 8.92
CA ALA A 502 -8.48 -11.27 8.06
C ALA A 502 -8.03 -11.69 6.65
N GLU A 503 -6.86 -11.25 6.18
CA GLU A 503 -6.29 -11.66 4.89
C GLU A 503 -5.39 -12.91 4.99
N MET A 504 -4.97 -13.33 6.19
CA MET A 504 -4.13 -14.53 6.40
C MET A 504 -4.92 -15.77 6.80
N GLY A 505 -6.24 -15.70 6.95
CA GLY A 505 -7.13 -16.78 7.41
C GLY A 505 -7.88 -17.53 6.32
N ASP A 506 -7.74 -17.18 5.02
CA ASP A 506 -8.35 -17.90 3.89
C ASP A 506 -7.29 -18.25 2.83
N GLY A 507 -6.36 -19.09 3.21
CA GLY A 507 -5.35 -19.68 2.35
C GLY A 507 -5.44 -21.22 2.38
#